data_b821249e75f10ee5b6d7c67d10532d68
#
_entry.id   b821249e75f10ee5b6d7c67d10532d68
#
_cell.length_a   1.000
_cell.length_b   1.000
_cell.length_c   1.000
_cell.angle_alpha   90.00
_cell.angle_beta   90.00
_cell.angle_gamma   90.00
#
_symmetry.space_group_name_H-M   'P 1'
#
loop_
_entity.id
_entity.type
_entity.pdbx_description
1 polymer ?
#
loop_
_entity_poly.entity_id
_entity_poly.type
_entity_poly.pdbx_seq_one_letter_code
_entity_poly.pdbx_strand_id
1 'polypeptide(L)'
;FNSINFSALPNSRDEFNKYFLDMADEDNPKVMNEDLFMRRILGTVSYYSISGSELFPSVLPTIKRELKMTDTQFKAYAEQRNYEIKQDLNKKKGQGLFSENTSVYRAFTRAVCNFSFPEDIKRVYPKDIKKFIRDNNDDEYATDDEEIYGGAPKDAIKKMKEELKKLKEISKKSKEDLKQLKEIVKKAKEDKKPAKELKVMAEKVKALNAKSKEDAENVKELNTKIKELEGKKPKKDDDEDEEEEVVVNVNVNVADEYGNQMKIMMDKLIRSNTLDLDNLKKNYSPKFAQILTDVEESPGSVLIYSSFRTLEGLGILSEVLNRQGYKQIQLKKVDNDYLFADSDIFNSKYDNKRYIIFDSDKEKTRLLMNLFNNDFRNITNEMKKALPPNPNQLYGNLAKIFCITQSGAEGISLKNVRRVLLVEPFWNNVRIEQVIGRAIRSCSHEALPKPDRNVQVFSYIMKLTPKQIQSDYTIERNDKGLSTDEHILMTAEKKKTIINKFLNMLKSASFDCVIHSKQNKPLANDFKCYSWALGVNYNDLAYTNNISDDYKIMKHKNMQVKKVNKGRVVMKKGNKFIELENKYYDYFSYINAGILVPENI
;
A
#
# COMPACT_ATOMS: atom_id res chain seq x y z
N PHE A 1 -38.03 -20.30 -5.82
CA PHE A 1 -36.65 -20.79 -5.90
C PHE A 1 -35.88 -20.10 -4.78
N ASN A 2 -35.66 -20.80 -3.66
CA ASN A 2 -34.72 -20.33 -2.65
C ASN A 2 -33.31 -20.44 -3.25
N SER A 3 -32.65 -19.31 -3.52
CA SER A 3 -31.25 -19.29 -3.91
C SER A 3 -30.41 -19.77 -2.74
N ILE A 4 -29.94 -21.00 -2.79
CA ILE A 4 -28.90 -21.48 -1.88
C ILE A 4 -27.63 -20.73 -2.27
N ASN A 5 -27.19 -19.79 -1.43
CA ASN A 5 -25.92 -19.10 -1.64
C ASN A 5 -24.79 -20.11 -1.44
N PHE A 6 -24.26 -20.55 -2.55
CA PHE A 6 -23.16 -21.50 -2.60
C PHE A 6 -21.86 -20.77 -3.01
N SER A 7 -20.85 -20.81 -2.13
CA SER A 7 -19.52 -20.27 -2.41
C SER A 7 -18.58 -21.39 -2.87
N ALA A 8 -17.97 -21.23 -4.03
CA ALA A 8 -16.96 -22.17 -4.52
C ALA A 8 -15.75 -22.23 -3.59
N LEU A 9 -15.33 -21.09 -3.04
CA LEU A 9 -14.23 -20.95 -2.10
C LEU A 9 -14.72 -20.30 -0.79
N PRO A 10 -13.98 -20.46 0.34
CA PRO A 10 -14.31 -19.78 1.59
C PRO A 10 -14.27 -18.26 1.44
N ASN A 11 -15.23 -17.57 2.07
CA ASN A 11 -15.33 -16.11 2.01
C ASN A 11 -14.46 -15.40 3.06
N SER A 12 -14.01 -16.11 4.10
CA SER A 12 -13.12 -15.56 5.11
C SER A 12 -11.69 -15.99 4.86
N ARG A 13 -10.74 -15.10 5.20
CA ARG A 13 -9.30 -15.33 5.09
C ARG A 13 -8.85 -16.53 5.92
N ASP A 14 -9.31 -16.62 7.15
CA ASP A 14 -8.90 -17.67 8.08
C ASP A 14 -9.37 -19.04 7.62
N GLU A 15 -10.59 -19.10 7.09
CA GLU A 15 -11.11 -20.33 6.53
C GLU A 15 -10.41 -20.72 5.23
N PHE A 16 -10.09 -19.75 4.34
CA PHE A 16 -9.28 -20.00 3.15
C PHE A 16 -7.89 -20.53 3.51
N ASN A 17 -7.21 -19.88 4.44
CA ASN A 17 -5.88 -20.30 4.91
C ASN A 17 -5.90 -21.73 5.46
N LYS A 18 -6.93 -22.08 6.24
CA LYS A 18 -7.10 -23.42 6.82
C LYS A 18 -7.10 -24.54 5.78
N TYR A 19 -7.67 -24.30 4.60
CA TYR A 19 -7.76 -25.33 3.55
C TYR A 19 -6.61 -25.28 2.56
N PHE A 20 -6.03 -24.11 2.29
CA PHE A 20 -5.13 -23.92 1.16
C PHE A 20 -3.72 -23.49 1.51
N LEU A 21 -3.45 -23.14 2.79
CA LEU A 21 -2.12 -22.77 3.25
C LEU A 21 -1.72 -23.58 4.48
N ASP A 22 -0.50 -24.15 4.43
CA ASP A 22 0.18 -24.65 5.61
C ASP A 22 0.88 -23.48 6.30
N MET A 23 0.35 -23.11 7.46
CA MET A 23 0.82 -22.01 8.28
C MET A 23 1.69 -22.48 9.45
N ALA A 24 2.22 -23.72 9.41
CA ALA A 24 3.11 -24.24 10.46
C ALA A 24 4.37 -23.37 10.63
N ASP A 25 4.84 -22.78 9.53
CA ASP A 25 5.83 -21.70 9.51
C ASP A 25 5.16 -20.46 8.94
N GLU A 26 4.71 -19.56 9.83
CA GLU A 26 4.02 -18.33 9.46
C GLU A 26 4.87 -17.40 8.57
N ASP A 27 6.20 -17.49 8.70
CA ASP A 27 7.14 -16.72 7.88
C ASP A 27 7.34 -17.33 6.48
N ASN A 28 6.94 -18.60 6.26
CA ASN A 28 7.14 -19.29 5.00
C ASN A 28 6.01 -20.29 4.69
N PRO A 29 4.76 -19.83 4.61
CA PRO A 29 3.59 -20.67 4.36
C PRO A 29 3.69 -21.40 3.01
N LYS A 30 3.12 -22.61 2.94
CA LYS A 30 3.12 -23.44 1.74
C LYS A 30 1.70 -23.62 1.23
N VAL A 31 1.56 -23.64 -0.09
CA VAL A 31 0.27 -23.95 -0.72
C VAL A 31 -0.02 -25.44 -0.55
N MET A 32 -1.25 -25.73 -0.12
CA MET A 32 -1.77 -27.08 0.08
C MET A 32 -3.03 -27.32 -0.76
N ASN A 33 -3.40 -28.60 -0.91
CA ASN A 33 -4.67 -29.02 -1.53
C ASN A 33 -4.93 -28.36 -2.91
N GLU A 34 -3.91 -28.27 -3.75
CA GLU A 34 -3.96 -27.63 -5.08
C GLU A 34 -5.07 -28.23 -5.95
N ASP A 35 -5.25 -29.56 -5.92
CA ASP A 35 -6.33 -30.25 -6.66
C ASP A 35 -7.72 -29.80 -6.17
N LEU A 36 -7.93 -29.72 -4.85
CA LEU A 36 -9.18 -29.23 -4.29
C LEU A 36 -9.49 -27.80 -4.73
N PHE A 37 -8.49 -26.93 -4.71
CA PHE A 37 -8.63 -25.55 -5.19
C PHE A 37 -9.07 -25.51 -6.65
N MET A 38 -8.34 -26.19 -7.53
CA MET A 38 -8.62 -26.21 -8.98
C MET A 38 -9.99 -26.81 -9.30
N ARG A 39 -10.39 -27.87 -8.60
CA ARG A 39 -11.74 -28.49 -8.76
C ARG A 39 -12.85 -27.52 -8.41
N ARG A 40 -12.71 -26.79 -7.31
CA ARG A 40 -13.76 -25.89 -6.82
C ARG A 40 -13.92 -24.62 -7.65
N ILE A 41 -12.88 -24.21 -8.38
CA ILE A 41 -12.95 -23.06 -9.31
C ILE A 41 -13.24 -23.49 -10.76
N LEU A 42 -13.30 -24.78 -11.04
CA LEU A 42 -13.54 -25.29 -12.39
C LEU A 42 -14.86 -24.75 -12.97
N GLY A 43 -14.80 -24.17 -14.15
CA GLY A 43 -15.95 -23.54 -14.80
C GLY A 43 -16.28 -22.12 -14.36
N THR A 44 -15.59 -21.56 -13.34
CA THR A 44 -15.86 -20.21 -12.82
C THR A 44 -14.87 -19.17 -13.29
N VAL A 45 -13.73 -19.57 -13.84
CA VAL A 45 -12.62 -18.70 -14.23
C VAL A 45 -12.36 -18.80 -15.72
N SER A 46 -12.21 -17.66 -16.39
CA SER A 46 -11.65 -17.50 -17.72
C SER A 46 -10.30 -16.80 -17.62
N TYR A 47 -9.31 -17.24 -18.38
CA TYR A 47 -8.00 -16.61 -18.38
C TYR A 47 -7.41 -16.52 -19.79
N TYR A 48 -7.09 -15.29 -20.18
CA TYR A 48 -6.41 -15.00 -21.43
C TYR A 48 -5.24 -14.04 -21.19
N SER A 49 -4.05 -14.38 -21.69
CA SER A 49 -2.87 -13.52 -21.62
C SER A 49 -2.54 -12.93 -22.99
N ILE A 50 -2.51 -11.60 -23.05
CA ILE A 50 -2.02 -10.86 -24.24
C ILE A 50 -0.52 -10.58 -24.15
N SER A 51 0.15 -11.03 -23.10
CA SER A 51 1.59 -10.86 -22.94
C SER A 51 2.35 -11.55 -24.08
N GLY A 52 3.27 -10.82 -24.72
CA GLY A 52 4.03 -11.33 -25.86
C GLY A 52 3.49 -10.91 -27.23
N SER A 53 2.40 -10.12 -27.31
CA SER A 53 2.01 -9.49 -28.55
C SER A 53 2.99 -8.37 -28.93
N GLU A 54 3.22 -8.14 -30.22
CA GLU A 54 4.06 -7.01 -30.72
C GLU A 54 3.55 -5.63 -30.31
N LEU A 55 2.34 -5.57 -29.74
CA LEU A 55 1.71 -4.34 -29.26
C LEU A 55 2.31 -3.83 -27.94
N PHE A 56 2.95 -4.71 -27.17
CA PHE A 56 3.58 -4.33 -25.90
C PHE A 56 5.09 -4.16 -26.07
N PRO A 57 5.70 -3.20 -25.34
CA PRO A 57 7.15 -3.14 -25.28
C PRO A 57 7.71 -4.38 -24.58
N SER A 58 8.91 -4.81 -24.97
CA SER A 58 9.61 -5.87 -24.26
C SER A 58 10.08 -5.38 -22.89
N VAL A 59 9.90 -6.18 -21.85
CA VAL A 59 10.40 -5.88 -20.51
C VAL A 59 11.71 -6.60 -20.31
N LEU A 60 12.77 -5.82 -20.10
CA LEU A 60 14.09 -6.38 -19.83
C LEU A 60 14.17 -6.88 -18.37
N PRO A 61 15.05 -7.84 -18.06
CA PRO A 61 15.23 -8.33 -16.70
C PRO A 61 15.46 -7.19 -15.70
N THR A 62 14.77 -7.21 -14.55
CA THR A 62 14.91 -6.18 -13.52
C THR A 62 16.34 -6.13 -12.98
N ILE A 63 16.94 -4.95 -12.99
CA ILE A 63 18.27 -4.71 -12.40
C ILE A 63 18.07 -4.32 -10.94
N LYS A 64 18.58 -5.15 -10.02
CA LYS A 64 18.64 -4.83 -8.59
C LYS A 64 19.93 -4.05 -8.32
N ARG A 65 19.81 -2.78 -7.93
CA ARG A 65 20.92 -1.93 -7.48
C ARG A 65 21.11 -2.11 -5.98
N GLU A 66 21.99 -3.01 -5.60
CA GLU A 66 22.36 -3.25 -4.20
C GLU A 66 23.42 -2.23 -3.77
N LEU A 67 23.05 -1.35 -2.84
CA LEU A 67 23.87 -0.22 -2.41
C LEU A 67 24.24 -0.36 -0.94
N LYS A 68 25.49 -0.16 -0.59
CA LYS A 68 25.94 -0.20 0.80
C LYS A 68 25.56 1.08 1.52
N MET A 69 24.98 0.93 2.71
CA MET A 69 24.65 2.05 3.59
C MET A 69 25.96 2.71 4.07
N THR A 70 26.00 4.04 4.07
CA THR A 70 27.14 4.78 4.63
C THR A 70 27.12 4.73 6.16
N ASP A 71 28.25 5.00 6.81
CA ASP A 71 28.30 4.99 8.29
C ASP A 71 27.44 6.11 8.88
N THR A 72 27.36 7.28 8.24
CA THR A 72 26.48 8.39 8.64
C THR A 72 25.02 7.97 8.54
N GLN A 73 24.63 7.38 7.43
CA GLN A 73 23.26 6.90 7.22
C GLN A 73 22.92 5.76 8.18
N PHE A 74 23.88 4.85 8.45
CA PHE A 74 23.68 3.74 9.38
C PHE A 74 23.41 4.21 10.81
N LYS A 75 24.10 5.26 11.27
CA LYS A 75 23.86 5.85 12.60
C LYS A 75 22.39 6.27 12.76
N ALA A 76 21.88 7.04 11.79
CA ALA A 76 20.47 7.44 11.77
C ALA A 76 19.52 6.24 11.63
N TYR A 77 19.87 5.24 10.81
CA TYR A 77 19.12 4.03 10.62
C TYR A 77 18.99 3.22 11.92
N ALA A 78 20.09 3.01 12.63
CA ALA A 78 20.12 2.23 13.86
C ALA A 78 19.27 2.87 14.96
N GLU A 79 19.34 4.20 15.11
CA GLU A 79 18.50 4.96 16.05
C GLU A 79 17.01 4.75 15.76
N GLN A 80 16.59 4.93 14.50
CA GLN A 80 15.19 4.74 14.10
C GLN A 80 14.74 3.29 14.21
N ARG A 81 15.62 2.33 13.86
CA ARG A 81 15.28 0.91 13.95
C ARG A 81 15.10 0.44 15.39
N ASN A 82 15.98 0.87 16.27
CA ASN A 82 15.85 0.59 17.71
C ASN A 82 14.57 1.19 18.32
N TYR A 83 14.14 2.35 17.82
CA TYR A 83 12.84 2.94 18.20
C TYR A 83 11.66 2.08 17.69
N GLU A 84 11.66 1.68 16.41
CA GLU A 84 10.62 0.83 15.82
C GLU A 84 10.55 -0.55 16.51
N ILE A 85 11.69 -1.19 16.81
CA ILE A 85 11.74 -2.47 17.52
C ILE A 85 11.07 -2.36 18.90
N LYS A 86 11.34 -1.29 19.66
CA LYS A 86 10.68 -1.05 20.95
C LYS A 86 9.16 -0.89 20.80
N GLN A 87 8.70 -0.25 19.72
CA GLN A 87 7.28 -0.14 19.40
C GLN A 87 6.66 -1.48 19.03
N ASP A 88 7.36 -2.31 18.25
CA ASP A 88 6.88 -3.62 17.81
C ASP A 88 6.78 -4.62 18.98
N LEU A 89 7.69 -4.55 19.94
CA LEU A 89 7.63 -5.37 21.17
C LEU A 89 6.41 -5.08 22.03
N ASN A 90 5.88 -3.86 21.99
CA ASN A 90 4.67 -3.45 22.69
C ASN A 90 3.38 -3.85 21.98
N LYS A 91 3.44 -4.29 20.72
CA LYS A 91 2.30 -4.81 19.96
C LYS A 91 2.24 -6.33 20.13
N LYS A 92 1.07 -6.86 20.51
CA LYS A 92 0.87 -8.30 20.70
C LYS A 92 1.26 -9.10 19.45
N LYS A 93 1.95 -10.23 19.67
CA LYS A 93 2.35 -11.23 18.65
C LYS A 93 1.13 -11.66 17.82
N GLY A 94 1.29 -11.71 16.51
CA GLY A 94 0.28 -12.20 15.58
C GLY A 94 0.44 -11.69 14.13
N GLN A 95 1.68 -11.45 13.70
CA GLN A 95 1.94 -10.95 12.34
C GLN A 95 2.68 -12.03 11.52
N GLY A 96 1.95 -12.98 10.96
CA GLY A 96 2.46 -13.88 9.92
C GLY A 96 2.64 -13.17 8.56
N LEU A 97 3.22 -13.88 7.58
CA LEU A 97 3.53 -13.36 6.23
C LEU A 97 2.36 -12.64 5.53
N PHE A 98 1.14 -13.07 5.81
CA PHE A 98 -0.10 -12.49 5.27
C PHE A 98 -0.84 -11.60 6.27
N SER A 99 -0.28 -11.33 7.45
CA SER A 99 -0.85 -10.30 8.30
C SER A 99 -0.76 -8.97 7.55
N GLU A 100 -1.77 -8.14 7.72
CA GLU A 100 -1.83 -6.83 7.09
C GLU A 100 -0.71 -5.96 7.65
N ASN A 101 0.40 -5.92 6.90
CA ASN A 101 1.46 -4.98 7.17
C ASN A 101 0.94 -3.61 6.72
N THR A 102 0.59 -2.81 7.70
CA THR A 102 0.13 -1.45 7.49
C THR A 102 1.21 -0.65 6.75
N SER A 103 0.82 0.39 6.01
CA SER A 103 1.73 1.35 5.38
C SER A 103 2.76 1.95 6.35
N VAL A 104 2.49 1.84 7.65
CA VAL A 104 3.36 2.25 8.78
C VAL A 104 4.52 1.29 9.02
N TYR A 105 4.48 0.09 8.45
CA TYR A 105 5.48 -0.91 8.74
C TYR A 105 6.88 -0.43 8.38
N ARG A 106 7.72 -0.26 9.41
CA ARG A 106 9.10 0.24 9.29
C ARG A 106 9.21 1.56 8.49
N ALA A 107 8.23 2.47 8.64
CA ALA A 107 8.15 3.70 7.83
C ALA A 107 9.37 4.60 8.02
N PHE A 108 9.87 4.72 9.24
CA PHE A 108 11.03 5.58 9.53
C PHE A 108 12.32 5.01 8.97
N THR A 109 12.58 3.72 9.18
CA THR A 109 13.78 3.07 8.63
C THR A 109 13.75 2.96 7.12
N ARG A 110 12.56 2.80 6.49
CA ARG A 110 12.41 2.90 5.02
C ARG A 110 12.79 4.29 4.51
N ALA A 111 12.35 5.35 5.19
CA ALA A 111 12.70 6.72 4.83
C ALA A 111 14.21 6.94 4.93
N VAL A 112 14.84 6.49 6.03
CA VAL A 112 16.30 6.58 6.21
C VAL A 112 17.07 5.76 5.16
N CYS A 113 16.54 4.63 4.69
CA CYS A 113 17.13 3.90 3.57
C CYS A 113 17.19 4.73 2.26
N ASN A 114 16.32 5.73 2.11
CA ASN A 114 16.37 6.64 0.97
C ASN A 114 17.36 7.77 1.20
N PHE A 115 17.25 8.46 2.35
CA PHE A 115 18.08 9.62 2.67
C PHE A 115 18.23 9.79 4.19
N SER A 116 19.42 10.16 4.65
CA SER A 116 19.68 10.55 6.04
C SER A 116 20.02 12.03 6.13
N PHE A 117 19.43 12.72 7.10
CA PHE A 117 19.74 14.13 7.39
C PHE A 117 21.10 14.25 8.08
N PRO A 118 21.85 15.35 7.82
CA PRO A 118 23.07 15.65 8.56
C PRO A 118 22.75 16.01 10.03
N GLU A 119 23.73 15.87 10.93
CA GLU A 119 23.54 16.05 12.38
C GLU A 119 23.10 17.49 12.77
N ASP A 120 23.52 18.48 11.99
CA ASP A 120 23.18 19.89 12.19
C ASP A 120 21.79 20.28 11.66
N ILE A 121 21.16 19.44 10.85
CA ILE A 121 19.81 19.64 10.32
C ILE A 121 18.90 18.56 10.89
N LYS A 122 18.29 18.84 12.03
CA LYS A 122 17.40 17.87 12.66
C LYS A 122 16.15 17.65 11.81
N ARG A 123 15.89 16.37 11.49
CA ARG A 123 14.64 15.97 10.85
C ARG A 123 13.45 16.33 11.75
N VAL A 124 12.47 17.00 11.16
CA VAL A 124 11.21 17.32 11.82
C VAL A 124 10.27 16.12 11.69
N TYR A 125 9.83 15.57 12.82
CA TYR A 125 8.83 14.50 12.88
C TYR A 125 7.48 15.08 13.27
N PRO A 126 6.37 14.66 12.67
CA PRO A 126 5.05 15.02 13.15
C PRO A 126 4.84 14.43 14.55
N LYS A 127 4.15 15.14 15.39
CA LYS A 127 3.79 14.68 16.75
C LYS A 127 2.90 13.43 16.70
N ASP A 128 2.23 13.20 15.56
CA ASP A 128 1.40 12.04 15.31
C ASP A 128 1.92 11.25 14.09
N ILE A 129 2.24 9.97 14.31
CA ILE A 129 2.71 9.05 13.26
C ILE A 129 1.69 8.91 12.12
N LYS A 130 0.38 8.93 12.44
CA LYS A 130 -0.68 8.86 11.42
C LYS A 130 -0.64 10.04 10.46
N LYS A 131 -0.30 11.23 10.96
CA LYS A 131 -0.14 12.42 10.14
C LYS A 131 1.09 12.33 9.23
N PHE A 132 2.20 11.81 9.75
CA PHE A 132 3.40 11.56 8.94
C PHE A 132 3.12 10.63 7.75
N ILE A 133 2.35 9.58 7.97
CA ILE A 133 2.00 8.60 6.95
C ILE A 133 1.04 9.20 5.93
N ARG A 134 0.01 9.91 6.39
CA ARG A 134 -0.95 10.60 5.51
C ARG A 134 -0.27 11.66 4.63
N ASP A 135 0.64 12.46 5.20
CA ASP A 135 1.37 13.49 4.47
C ASP A 135 2.36 12.91 3.44
N ASN A 136 2.75 11.62 3.60
CA ASN A 136 3.64 10.92 2.68
C ASN A 136 2.94 9.93 1.73
N ASN A 137 1.70 9.55 2.06
CA ASN A 137 0.85 8.74 1.18
C ASN A 137 -0.32 9.65 0.75
N ASP A 138 -0.50 9.89 -0.52
CA ASP A 138 -1.69 10.56 -1.07
C ASP A 138 -2.89 9.62 -0.92
N ASP A 139 -3.48 9.54 0.27
CA ASP A 139 -4.62 8.68 0.55
C ASP A 139 -5.93 9.34 0.12
N GLU A 140 -6.29 9.20 -1.14
CA GLU A 140 -7.68 9.26 -1.56
C GLU A 140 -8.34 7.86 -1.62
N TYR A 141 -7.60 6.78 -1.34
CA TYR A 141 -8.06 5.38 -1.39
C TYR A 141 -7.65 4.55 -0.16
N ALA A 142 -7.80 5.12 1.03
CA ALA A 142 -7.76 4.34 2.28
C ALA A 142 -9.18 3.95 2.70
N THR A 143 -9.98 3.37 1.78
CA THR A 143 -11.35 2.96 2.12
C THR A 143 -11.44 1.52 2.64
N ASP A 144 -10.41 0.70 2.47
CA ASP A 144 -10.42 -0.69 2.96
C ASP A 144 -9.43 -0.98 4.10
N ASP A 145 -8.47 -0.08 4.38
CA ASP A 145 -7.47 -0.27 5.46
C ASP A 145 -7.85 0.47 6.77
N GLU A 146 -8.94 1.24 6.82
CA GLU A 146 -9.35 1.95 8.05
C GLU A 146 -9.86 1.03 9.17
N GLU A 147 -10.28 -0.20 8.86
CA GLU A 147 -10.66 -1.17 9.89
C GLU A 147 -9.47 -1.81 10.61
N ILE A 148 -8.25 -1.61 10.10
CA ILE A 148 -7.05 -2.32 10.57
C ILE A 148 -6.16 -1.47 11.44
N TYR A 149 -6.26 -0.16 11.35
CA TYR A 149 -5.70 0.71 12.36
C TYR A 149 -6.62 0.66 13.58
N GLY A 150 -6.39 -0.38 14.39
CA GLY A 150 -7.05 -0.54 15.67
C GLY A 150 -7.19 0.80 16.32
N GLY A 151 -8.44 1.20 16.55
CA GLY A 151 -8.79 2.43 17.24
C GLY A 151 -7.91 2.60 18.47
N ALA A 152 -7.78 3.82 18.96
CA ALA A 152 -7.07 4.11 20.20
C ALA A 152 -7.28 2.97 21.18
N PRO A 153 -6.23 2.49 21.89
CA PRO A 153 -6.32 1.28 22.71
C PRO A 153 -7.67 1.25 23.44
N LYS A 154 -8.38 0.14 23.38
CA LYS A 154 -9.73 0.03 23.99
C LYS A 154 -9.80 0.64 25.39
N ASP A 155 -8.65 0.58 26.09
CA ASP A 155 -8.47 1.21 27.40
C ASP A 155 -8.43 2.74 27.36
N ALA A 156 -7.91 3.36 26.29
CA ALA A 156 -7.91 4.81 26.13
C ALA A 156 -9.33 5.32 25.82
N ILE A 157 -10.05 4.64 24.91
CA ILE A 157 -11.46 4.95 24.63
C ILE A 157 -12.32 4.74 25.88
N LYS A 158 -12.06 3.67 26.66
CA LYS A 158 -12.75 3.41 27.92
C LYS A 158 -12.54 4.53 28.94
N LYS A 159 -11.27 4.97 29.13
CA LYS A 159 -10.95 6.12 30.00
C LYS A 159 -11.63 7.40 29.54
N MET A 160 -11.60 7.70 28.24
CA MET A 160 -12.27 8.88 27.68
C MET A 160 -13.80 8.81 27.85
N LYS A 161 -14.41 7.62 27.75
CA LYS A 161 -15.85 7.43 28.05
C LYS A 161 -16.19 7.62 29.52
N GLU A 162 -15.31 7.21 30.43
CA GLU A 162 -15.47 7.46 31.86
C GLU A 162 -15.33 8.96 32.18
N GLU A 163 -14.41 9.64 31.54
CA GLU A 163 -14.22 11.09 31.63
C GLU A 163 -15.43 11.84 31.05
N LEU A 164 -15.93 11.42 29.90
CA LEU A 164 -17.15 11.96 29.29
C LEU A 164 -18.36 11.81 30.22
N LYS A 165 -18.47 10.69 30.92
CA LYS A 165 -19.57 10.47 31.90
C LYS A 165 -19.48 11.48 33.04
N LYS A 166 -18.27 11.72 33.60
CA LYS A 166 -18.05 12.71 34.65
C LYS A 166 -18.35 14.13 34.18
N LEU A 167 -17.89 14.50 32.97
CA LEU A 167 -18.16 15.84 32.40
C LEU A 167 -19.67 16.04 32.13
N LYS A 168 -20.42 15.02 31.70
CA LYS A 168 -21.87 15.09 31.54
C LYS A 168 -22.58 15.31 32.88
N GLU A 169 -22.14 14.67 33.97
CA GLU A 169 -22.67 14.89 35.30
C GLU A 169 -22.42 16.32 35.80
N ILE A 170 -21.19 16.86 35.57
CA ILE A 170 -20.84 18.24 35.88
C ILE A 170 -21.70 19.23 35.09
N SER A 171 -21.83 19.05 33.78
CA SER A 171 -22.63 19.90 32.89
C SER A 171 -24.12 19.89 33.30
N LYS A 172 -24.66 18.71 33.72
CA LYS A 172 -26.03 18.60 34.22
C LYS A 172 -26.20 19.39 35.49
N LYS A 173 -25.25 19.27 36.44
CA LYS A 173 -25.30 19.98 37.72
C LYS A 173 -25.21 21.50 37.51
N SER A 174 -24.29 21.98 36.66
CA SER A 174 -24.16 23.41 36.32
C SER A 174 -25.45 23.99 35.73
N LYS A 175 -26.19 23.21 34.89
CA LYS A 175 -27.50 23.61 34.34
C LYS A 175 -28.61 23.65 35.41
N GLU A 176 -28.62 22.70 36.34
CA GLU A 176 -29.56 22.68 37.46
C GLU A 176 -29.32 23.84 38.39
N ASP A 177 -28.07 24.12 38.79
CA ASP A 177 -27.68 25.26 39.62
C ASP A 177 -28.06 26.60 38.98
N LEU A 178 -27.84 26.73 37.64
CA LEU A 178 -28.25 27.89 36.87
C LEU A 178 -29.77 28.11 36.88
N LYS A 179 -30.55 27.01 36.74
CA LYS A 179 -32.01 27.08 36.79
C LYS A 179 -32.52 27.51 38.16
N GLN A 180 -31.98 26.92 39.23
CA GLN A 180 -32.32 27.32 40.62
C GLN A 180 -31.95 28.78 40.89
N LEU A 181 -30.77 29.24 40.46
CA LEU A 181 -30.35 30.64 40.68
C LEU A 181 -31.26 31.61 39.89
N LYS A 182 -31.68 31.29 38.68
CA LYS A 182 -32.65 32.07 37.91
C LYS A 182 -34.01 32.19 38.61
N GLU A 183 -34.50 31.11 39.24
CA GLU A 183 -35.74 31.11 39.99
C GLU A 183 -35.63 31.98 41.26
N ILE A 184 -34.49 31.91 41.97
CA ILE A 184 -34.22 32.76 43.14
C ILE A 184 -34.19 34.25 42.72
N VAL A 185 -33.57 34.57 41.60
CA VAL A 185 -33.51 35.96 41.08
C VAL A 185 -34.92 36.43 40.68
N LYS A 186 -35.75 35.56 40.10
CA LYS A 186 -37.13 35.88 39.76
C LYS A 186 -37.96 36.21 41.00
N LYS A 187 -37.89 35.37 42.03
CA LYS A 187 -38.56 35.62 43.33
C LYS A 187 -38.04 36.90 43.99
N ALA A 188 -36.72 37.14 44.00
CA ALA A 188 -36.13 38.35 44.57
C ALA A 188 -36.56 39.65 43.84
N LYS A 189 -36.93 39.57 42.54
CA LYS A 189 -37.53 40.70 41.80
C LYS A 189 -38.97 40.90 42.15
N GLU A 190 -39.76 39.82 42.36
CA GLU A 190 -41.17 39.86 42.81
C GLU A 190 -41.25 40.45 44.21
N ASP A 191 -40.34 40.11 45.13
CA ASP A 191 -40.24 40.61 46.52
C ASP A 191 -39.68 42.04 46.62
N LYS A 192 -39.45 42.77 45.51
CA LYS A 192 -38.91 44.15 45.44
C LYS A 192 -37.63 44.38 46.24
N LYS A 193 -36.67 43.42 46.23
CA LYS A 193 -35.38 43.56 46.94
C LYS A 193 -34.54 44.73 46.41
N PRO A 194 -33.63 45.30 47.25
CA PRO A 194 -32.81 46.44 46.87
C PRO A 194 -32.02 46.23 45.60
N ALA A 195 -31.93 47.26 44.73
CA ALA A 195 -31.29 47.18 43.43
C ALA A 195 -29.81 46.70 43.47
N LYS A 196 -29.10 46.96 44.59
CA LYS A 196 -27.73 46.53 44.83
C LYS A 196 -27.61 44.98 44.95
N GLU A 197 -28.57 44.33 45.63
CA GLU A 197 -28.63 42.87 45.78
C GLU A 197 -28.99 42.20 44.47
N LEU A 198 -29.95 42.76 43.72
CA LEU A 198 -30.33 42.26 42.41
C LEU A 198 -29.20 42.28 41.38
N LYS A 199 -28.33 43.32 41.47
CA LYS A 199 -27.15 43.46 40.61
C LYS A 199 -26.10 42.38 40.89
N VAL A 200 -25.85 42.06 42.16
CA VAL A 200 -24.91 41.00 42.57
C VAL A 200 -25.46 39.60 42.14
N MET A 201 -26.75 39.39 42.27
CA MET A 201 -27.41 38.13 41.81
C MET A 201 -27.35 38.01 40.30
N ALA A 202 -27.53 39.08 39.54
CA ALA A 202 -27.42 39.10 38.09
C ALA A 202 -26.00 38.76 37.59
N GLU A 203 -24.96 39.27 38.29
CA GLU A 203 -23.56 38.94 38.01
C GLU A 203 -23.26 37.44 38.25
N LYS A 204 -23.79 36.87 39.34
CA LYS A 204 -23.68 35.44 39.63
C LYS A 204 -24.38 34.58 38.57
N VAL A 205 -25.57 34.97 38.09
CA VAL A 205 -26.24 34.28 36.97
C VAL A 205 -25.41 34.33 35.69
N LYS A 206 -24.80 35.49 35.40
CA LYS A 206 -23.93 35.67 34.25
C LYS A 206 -22.67 34.77 34.30
N ALA A 207 -22.04 34.70 35.46
CA ALA A 207 -20.86 33.86 35.70
C ALA A 207 -21.23 32.35 35.59
N LEU A 208 -22.34 31.93 36.20
CA LEU A 208 -22.76 30.52 36.15
C LEU A 208 -23.25 30.13 34.76
N ASN A 209 -23.83 31.05 34.00
CA ASN A 209 -24.23 30.81 32.61
C ASN A 209 -23.02 30.61 31.70
N ALA A 210 -21.95 31.39 31.87
CA ALA A 210 -20.68 31.22 31.17
C ALA A 210 -20.08 29.83 31.47
N LYS A 211 -20.01 29.44 32.75
CA LYS A 211 -19.50 28.14 33.19
C LYS A 211 -20.36 26.97 32.64
N SER A 212 -21.68 27.08 32.63
CA SER A 212 -22.55 26.05 32.07
C SER A 212 -22.41 25.86 30.54
N LYS A 213 -22.08 26.95 29.82
CA LYS A 213 -21.75 26.90 28.40
C LYS A 213 -20.41 26.19 28.18
N GLU A 214 -19.38 26.55 28.96
CA GLU A 214 -18.06 25.92 28.90
C GLU A 214 -18.11 24.42 29.19
N ASP A 215 -18.83 23.99 30.23
CA ASP A 215 -19.04 22.59 30.58
C ASP A 215 -19.75 21.82 29.44
N ALA A 216 -20.72 22.44 28.76
CA ALA A 216 -21.43 21.86 27.63
C ALA A 216 -20.54 21.72 26.38
N GLU A 217 -19.64 22.66 26.16
CA GLU A 217 -18.67 22.68 25.08
C GLU A 217 -17.62 21.57 25.27
N ASN A 218 -17.07 21.44 26.48
CA ASN A 218 -16.14 20.36 26.85
C ASN A 218 -16.77 18.97 26.64
N VAL A 219 -18.06 18.79 26.95
CA VAL A 219 -18.79 17.55 26.68
C VAL A 219 -18.92 17.27 25.19
N LYS A 220 -19.22 18.30 24.38
CA LYS A 220 -19.30 18.16 22.91
C LYS A 220 -17.94 17.78 22.33
N GLU A 221 -16.88 18.47 22.72
CA GLU A 221 -15.53 18.26 22.22
C GLU A 221 -15.03 16.83 22.53
N LEU A 222 -15.20 16.37 23.77
CA LEU A 222 -14.77 15.01 24.14
C LEU A 222 -15.62 13.92 23.46
N ASN A 223 -16.92 14.19 23.27
CA ASN A 223 -17.81 13.26 22.55
C ASN A 223 -17.45 13.16 21.07
N THR A 224 -17.05 14.27 20.44
CA THR A 224 -16.56 14.30 19.06
C THR A 224 -15.24 13.51 18.95
N LYS A 225 -14.28 13.74 19.84
CA LYS A 225 -13.02 12.97 19.89
C LYS A 225 -13.24 11.47 20.06
N ILE A 226 -14.21 11.08 20.89
CA ILE A 226 -14.56 9.64 21.05
C ILE A 226 -15.16 9.09 19.76
N LYS A 227 -16.08 9.82 19.10
CA LYS A 227 -16.70 9.39 17.84
C LYS A 227 -15.67 9.26 16.72
N GLU A 228 -14.72 10.18 16.62
CA GLU A 228 -13.60 10.14 15.67
C GLU A 228 -12.71 8.91 15.91
N LEU A 229 -12.41 8.60 17.17
CA LEU A 229 -11.62 7.42 17.55
C LEU A 229 -12.37 6.09 17.37
N GLU A 230 -13.72 6.10 17.34
CA GLU A 230 -14.57 4.95 17.06
C GLU A 230 -14.90 4.77 15.56
N GLY A 231 -14.40 5.66 14.67
CA GLY A 231 -14.67 5.58 13.23
C GLY A 231 -16.13 5.84 12.83
N LYS A 232 -16.96 6.44 13.70
CA LYS A 232 -18.36 6.75 13.39
C LYS A 232 -18.46 8.17 12.84
N LYS A 233 -18.88 8.30 11.58
CA LYS A 233 -19.23 9.62 11.00
C LYS A 233 -20.39 10.24 11.79
N PRO A 234 -20.35 11.54 12.12
CA PRO A 234 -21.49 12.22 12.73
C PRO A 234 -22.69 12.18 11.76
N LYS A 235 -23.85 11.67 12.21
CA LYS A 235 -25.10 11.87 11.50
C LYS A 235 -25.41 13.37 11.50
N LYS A 236 -25.70 13.93 10.34
CA LYS A 236 -26.36 15.22 10.22
C LYS A 236 -27.76 15.05 10.80
N ASP A 237 -28.01 15.63 11.93
CA ASP A 237 -29.37 15.89 12.38
C ASP A 237 -29.77 17.23 11.73
N ASP A 238 -30.81 17.15 10.89
CA ASP A 238 -31.50 18.30 10.34
C ASP A 238 -32.26 18.98 11.48
N ASP A 239 -31.73 20.09 11.98
CA ASP A 239 -32.51 21.10 12.70
C ASP A 239 -31.89 22.45 12.37
N GLU A 240 -32.67 23.23 11.61
CA GLU A 240 -32.41 24.62 11.24
C GLU A 240 -32.43 25.48 12.51
N ASP A 241 -31.30 26.07 12.85
CA ASP A 241 -31.22 27.35 13.56
C ASP A 241 -29.89 28.03 13.16
N GLU A 242 -30.04 29.14 12.43
CA GLU A 242 -28.95 30.03 12.03
C GLU A 242 -28.28 30.63 13.27
N GLU A 243 -27.08 30.17 13.60
CA GLU A 243 -26.11 30.91 14.43
C GLU A 243 -24.73 30.81 13.80
N GLU A 244 -24.14 31.99 13.49
CA GLU A 244 -22.81 32.16 12.93
C GLU A 244 -21.77 31.31 13.68
N GLU A 245 -21.15 30.36 12.96
CA GLU A 245 -20.03 29.56 13.44
C GLU A 245 -18.78 30.43 13.58
N VAL A 246 -18.42 30.78 14.78
CA VAL A 246 -17.04 31.12 15.13
C VAL A 246 -16.28 29.80 15.28
N VAL A 247 -15.71 29.31 14.18
CA VAL A 247 -14.79 28.16 14.16
C VAL A 247 -13.50 28.56 14.88
N VAL A 248 -13.35 28.15 16.12
CA VAL A 248 -12.08 28.34 16.87
C VAL A 248 -11.08 27.28 16.38
N ASN A 249 -10.17 27.73 15.58
CA ASN A 249 -9.05 27.02 14.96
C ASN A 249 -7.98 26.57 15.97
N VAL A 250 -8.18 25.49 16.71
CA VAL A 250 -7.11 24.89 17.52
C VAL A 250 -6.29 23.84 16.73
N ASN A 251 -6.86 23.26 15.66
CA ASN A 251 -6.13 22.31 14.79
C ASN A 251 -5.27 22.97 13.71
N VAL A 252 -5.52 24.22 13.34
CA VAL A 252 -4.77 24.97 12.32
C VAL A 252 -3.34 25.28 12.80
N ASN A 253 -3.14 25.61 14.07
CA ASN A 253 -1.83 26.00 14.59
C ASN A 253 -0.78 24.87 14.57
N VAL A 254 -1.16 23.61 14.84
CA VAL A 254 -0.19 22.50 14.89
C VAL A 254 0.23 22.05 13.49
N ALA A 255 -0.71 22.07 12.52
CA ALA A 255 -0.40 21.76 11.13
C ALA A 255 0.46 22.84 10.47
N ASP A 256 0.14 24.11 10.75
CA ASP A 256 0.90 25.25 10.24
C ASP A 256 2.30 25.34 10.86
N GLU A 257 2.43 25.02 12.16
CA GLU A 257 3.73 24.99 12.83
C GLU A 257 4.63 23.87 12.26
N TYR A 258 4.09 22.66 12.07
CA TYR A 258 4.83 21.58 11.44
C TYR A 258 5.24 21.93 10.00
N GLY A 259 4.33 22.49 9.21
CA GLY A 259 4.60 22.96 7.86
C GLY A 259 5.69 24.03 7.81
N ASN A 260 5.68 24.96 8.74
CA ASN A 260 6.71 26.01 8.85
C ASN A 260 8.07 25.43 9.26
N GLN A 261 8.10 24.54 10.25
CA GLN A 261 9.33 23.87 10.69
C GLN A 261 9.92 23.03 9.55
N MET A 262 9.08 22.33 8.79
CA MET A 262 9.50 21.55 7.63
C MET A 262 10.09 22.45 6.54
N LYS A 263 9.49 23.60 6.24
CA LYS A 263 10.06 24.59 5.30
C LYS A 263 11.42 25.10 5.75
N ILE A 264 11.56 25.49 7.02
CA ILE A 264 12.83 25.96 7.59
C ILE A 264 13.91 24.87 7.47
N MET A 265 13.56 23.62 7.77
CA MET A 265 14.47 22.49 7.64
C MET A 265 14.88 22.26 6.18
N MET A 266 13.93 22.27 5.25
CA MET A 266 14.21 22.12 3.82
C MET A 266 15.06 23.28 3.29
N ASP A 267 14.79 24.52 3.67
CA ASP A 267 15.60 25.69 3.28
C ASP A 267 17.06 25.57 3.77
N LYS A 268 17.27 25.08 4.99
CA LYS A 268 18.62 24.79 5.49
C LYS A 268 19.30 23.69 4.66
N LEU A 269 18.57 22.60 4.36
CA LEU A 269 19.08 21.50 3.56
C LEU A 269 19.48 21.95 2.14
N ILE A 270 18.64 22.75 1.48
CA ILE A 270 18.89 23.29 0.13
C ILE A 270 20.11 24.20 0.12
N ARG A 271 20.32 25.01 1.16
CA ARG A 271 21.49 25.92 1.28
C ARG A 271 22.78 25.19 1.64
N SER A 272 22.69 24.00 2.21
CA SER A 272 23.86 23.20 2.57
C SER A 272 24.46 22.51 1.33
N ASN A 273 25.65 21.95 1.48
CA ASN A 273 26.29 21.11 0.47
C ASN A 273 25.86 19.60 0.57
N THR A 274 24.91 19.29 1.42
CA THR A 274 24.42 17.93 1.68
C THR A 274 23.89 17.27 0.40
N LEU A 275 23.24 18.06 -0.47
CA LEU A 275 22.64 17.58 -1.71
C LEU A 275 23.61 17.52 -2.91
N ASP A 276 24.88 17.85 -2.70
CA ASP A 276 25.92 17.70 -3.73
C ASP A 276 26.19 16.21 -3.96
N LEU A 277 26.42 15.82 -5.21
CA LEU A 277 26.51 14.41 -5.62
C LEU A 277 27.54 13.61 -4.81
N ASP A 278 28.71 14.21 -4.54
CA ASP A 278 29.77 13.58 -3.74
C ASP A 278 29.34 13.34 -2.29
N ASN A 279 28.65 14.31 -1.67
CA ASN A 279 28.16 14.18 -0.31
C ASN A 279 26.99 13.19 -0.22
N LEU A 280 26.09 13.19 -1.19
CA LEU A 280 25.04 12.17 -1.29
C LEU A 280 25.66 10.78 -1.33
N LYS A 281 26.61 10.55 -2.23
CA LYS A 281 27.24 9.25 -2.43
C LYS A 281 28.01 8.77 -1.21
N LYS A 282 28.76 9.66 -0.55
CA LYS A 282 29.67 9.31 0.55
C LYS A 282 29.02 9.29 1.92
N ASN A 283 27.94 10.09 2.13
CA ASN A 283 27.42 10.33 3.46
C ASN A 283 25.90 10.10 3.61
N TYR A 284 25.06 10.65 2.72
CA TYR A 284 23.64 10.84 3.05
C TYR A 284 22.68 9.99 2.23
N SER A 285 22.97 9.72 0.94
CA SER A 285 22.11 8.92 0.07
C SER A 285 22.84 8.34 -1.14
N PRO A 286 23.58 7.24 -1.00
CA PRO A 286 24.10 6.50 -2.15
C PRO A 286 23.01 6.14 -3.15
N LYS A 287 21.76 5.95 -2.66
CA LYS A 287 20.58 5.63 -3.45
C LYS A 287 20.23 6.76 -4.42
N PHE A 288 20.08 7.99 -3.95
CA PHE A 288 19.75 9.12 -4.82
C PHE A 288 20.89 9.44 -5.79
N ALA A 289 22.14 9.29 -5.36
CA ALA A 289 23.28 9.42 -6.26
C ALA A 289 23.24 8.39 -7.40
N GLN A 290 22.90 7.13 -7.12
CA GLN A 290 22.78 6.09 -8.14
C GLN A 290 21.58 6.31 -9.06
N ILE A 291 20.43 6.78 -8.51
CA ILE A 291 19.27 7.15 -9.30
C ILE A 291 19.61 8.23 -10.33
N LEU A 292 20.37 9.26 -9.95
CA LEU A 292 20.83 10.29 -10.89
C LEU A 292 21.64 9.69 -12.03
N THR A 293 22.60 8.82 -11.73
CA THR A 293 23.41 8.13 -12.75
C THR A 293 22.50 7.33 -13.69
N ASP A 294 21.57 6.55 -13.14
CA ASP A 294 20.65 5.75 -13.96
C ASP A 294 19.67 6.61 -14.78
N VAL A 295 19.33 7.83 -14.34
CA VAL A 295 18.56 8.81 -15.13
C VAL A 295 19.39 9.36 -16.29
N GLU A 296 20.62 9.79 -16.03
CA GLU A 296 21.52 10.36 -17.04
C GLU A 296 21.86 9.36 -18.15
N GLU A 297 22.12 8.12 -17.78
CA GLU A 297 22.38 7.03 -18.71
C GLU A 297 21.14 6.52 -19.46
N SER A 298 19.93 7.03 -19.15
CA SER A 298 18.72 6.55 -19.80
C SER A 298 18.65 6.97 -21.26
N PRO A 299 18.40 6.05 -22.20
CA PRO A 299 18.26 6.35 -23.62
C PRO A 299 16.97 7.11 -23.96
N GLY A 300 16.09 7.37 -23.00
CA GLY A 300 14.83 8.07 -23.21
C GLY A 300 14.17 8.46 -21.89
N SER A 301 12.84 8.61 -21.93
CA SER A 301 12.03 9.04 -20.78
C SER A 301 12.11 8.04 -19.62
N VAL A 302 12.03 8.56 -18.39
CA VAL A 302 12.17 7.80 -17.14
C VAL A 302 10.93 8.00 -16.28
N LEU A 303 10.38 6.90 -15.74
CA LEU A 303 9.40 6.90 -14.68
C LEU A 303 10.09 6.63 -13.35
N ILE A 304 9.93 7.53 -12.38
CA ILE A 304 10.42 7.32 -11.00
C ILE A 304 9.22 7.11 -10.08
N TYR A 305 9.26 6.06 -9.30
CA TYR A 305 8.26 5.77 -8.27
C TYR A 305 8.87 5.77 -6.88
N SER A 306 8.25 6.52 -5.97
CA SER A 306 8.51 6.44 -4.53
C SER A 306 7.20 6.37 -3.75
N SER A 307 7.16 5.57 -2.68
CA SER A 307 6.05 5.54 -1.74
C SER A 307 6.00 6.81 -0.87
N PHE A 308 7.08 7.59 -0.83
CA PHE A 308 7.20 8.82 -0.05
C PHE A 308 7.08 10.04 -0.96
N ARG A 309 6.03 10.84 -0.75
CA ARG A 309 5.80 12.07 -1.52
C ARG A 309 6.73 13.20 -1.09
N THR A 310 6.87 13.37 0.21
CA THR A 310 7.62 14.47 0.84
C THR A 310 8.97 13.98 1.38
N LEU A 311 9.78 14.89 1.89
CA LEU A 311 11.05 14.62 2.57
C LEU A 311 11.90 13.54 1.88
N GLU A 312 12.19 12.42 2.55
CA GLU A 312 13.10 11.36 2.11
C GLU A 312 12.63 10.57 0.87
N GLY A 313 11.57 11.03 0.23
CA GLY A 313 11.07 10.54 -1.06
C GLY A 313 11.25 11.55 -2.17
N LEU A 314 10.15 11.84 -2.91
CA LEU A 314 10.18 12.76 -4.05
C LEU A 314 10.53 14.20 -3.63
N GLY A 315 10.24 14.60 -2.38
CA GLY A 315 10.56 15.93 -1.87
C GLY A 315 12.05 16.25 -1.92
N ILE A 316 12.90 15.43 -1.28
CA ILE A 316 14.36 15.62 -1.32
C ILE A 316 14.93 15.24 -2.68
N LEU A 317 14.41 14.20 -3.34
CA LEU A 317 14.86 13.82 -4.68
C LEU A 317 14.66 14.96 -5.69
N SER A 318 13.56 15.73 -5.59
CA SER A 318 13.35 16.91 -6.46
C SER A 318 14.41 17.99 -6.22
N GLU A 319 14.81 18.23 -4.97
CA GLU A 319 15.88 19.20 -4.67
C GLU A 319 17.26 18.69 -5.14
N VAL A 320 17.49 17.39 -5.05
CA VAL A 320 18.68 16.76 -5.65
C VAL A 320 18.70 16.94 -7.16
N LEU A 321 17.57 16.75 -7.84
CA LEU A 321 17.42 17.00 -9.28
C LEU A 321 17.69 18.49 -9.60
N ASN A 322 17.09 19.41 -8.83
CA ASN A 322 17.29 20.85 -8.99
C ASN A 322 18.79 21.21 -8.87
N ARG A 323 19.48 20.63 -7.89
CA ARG A 323 20.91 20.83 -7.66
C ARG A 323 21.79 20.37 -8.84
N GLN A 324 21.34 19.33 -9.55
CA GLN A 324 22.01 18.81 -10.75
C GLN A 324 21.55 19.51 -12.05
N GLY A 325 20.86 20.63 -11.93
CA GLY A 325 20.45 21.47 -13.06
C GLY A 325 19.17 21.02 -13.76
N TYR A 326 18.43 20.06 -13.18
CA TYR A 326 17.08 19.75 -13.66
C TYR A 326 16.10 20.83 -13.23
N LYS A 327 15.02 20.98 -13.98
CA LYS A 327 13.96 21.94 -13.68
C LYS A 327 12.59 21.30 -13.73
N GLN A 328 11.78 21.56 -12.71
CA GLN A 328 10.41 21.04 -12.64
C GLN A 328 9.50 21.80 -13.61
N ILE A 329 8.74 21.07 -14.43
CA ILE A 329 7.64 21.62 -15.21
C ILE A 329 6.43 21.75 -14.30
N GLN A 330 5.99 22.99 -14.08
CA GLN A 330 4.82 23.30 -13.26
C GLN A 330 3.81 24.09 -14.09
N LEU A 331 2.52 23.89 -13.82
CA LEU A 331 1.43 24.66 -14.40
C LEU A 331 0.81 25.58 -13.35
N LYS A 332 0.45 26.78 -13.78
CA LYS A 332 -0.39 27.73 -13.03
C LYS A 332 -1.70 27.95 -13.77
N LYS A 333 -2.78 28.14 -13.02
CA LYS A 333 -4.10 28.46 -13.57
C LYS A 333 -4.28 29.98 -13.65
N VAL A 334 -4.63 30.48 -14.81
CA VAL A 334 -4.93 31.90 -15.07
C VAL A 334 -6.19 31.95 -15.91
N ASP A 335 -7.20 32.70 -15.48
CA ASP A 335 -8.47 32.92 -16.19
C ASP A 335 -9.12 31.63 -16.73
N ASN A 336 -9.22 30.59 -15.94
CA ASN A 336 -9.74 29.25 -16.32
C ASN A 336 -8.88 28.43 -17.28
N ASP A 337 -7.71 28.87 -17.70
CA ASP A 337 -6.79 28.10 -18.52
C ASP A 337 -5.49 27.77 -17.76
N TYR A 338 -4.76 26.75 -18.22
CA TYR A 338 -3.47 26.36 -17.65
C TYR A 338 -2.34 26.79 -18.57
N LEU A 339 -1.31 27.40 -17.98
CA LEU A 339 -0.07 27.75 -18.64
C LEU A 339 1.14 27.34 -17.80
N PHE A 340 2.32 27.26 -18.39
CA PHE A 340 3.53 26.97 -17.65
C PHE A 340 3.81 28.09 -16.64
N ALA A 341 4.14 27.69 -15.40
CA ALA A 341 4.41 28.64 -14.33
C ALA A 341 5.66 29.48 -14.63
N ASP A 342 6.63 28.88 -15.30
CA ASP A 342 7.86 29.52 -15.78
C ASP A 342 7.82 29.65 -17.30
N SER A 343 7.93 30.89 -17.80
CA SER A 343 7.94 31.21 -19.23
C SER A 343 9.15 30.63 -19.96
N ASP A 344 10.28 30.50 -19.25
CA ASP A 344 11.57 30.05 -19.79
C ASP A 344 11.84 28.57 -19.59
N ILE A 345 10.82 27.81 -19.18
CA ILE A 345 10.98 26.38 -18.86
C ILE A 345 11.56 25.59 -20.02
N PHE A 346 11.30 25.97 -21.28
CA PHE A 346 11.83 25.31 -22.48
C PHE A 346 13.09 25.95 -23.05
N ASN A 347 13.79 26.79 -22.27
CA ASN A 347 15.11 27.24 -22.65
C ASN A 347 16.05 26.06 -22.91
N SER A 348 16.87 26.10 -23.96
CA SER A 348 17.79 25.03 -24.38
C SER A 348 18.77 24.60 -23.28
N LYS A 349 19.05 25.48 -22.33
CA LYS A 349 19.84 25.16 -21.12
C LYS A 349 19.31 23.96 -20.34
N TYR A 350 18.00 23.72 -20.40
CA TYR A 350 17.33 22.63 -19.67
C TYR A 350 16.94 21.45 -20.58
N ASP A 351 17.47 21.37 -21.79
CA ASP A 351 17.16 20.25 -22.68
C ASP A 351 17.61 18.92 -22.04
N ASN A 352 16.71 17.93 -22.06
CA ASN A 352 16.83 16.65 -21.36
C ASN A 352 16.99 16.74 -19.82
N LYS A 353 16.84 17.94 -19.23
CA LYS A 353 16.95 18.18 -17.78
C LYS A 353 15.68 18.78 -17.20
N ARG A 354 14.52 18.24 -17.56
CA ARG A 354 13.23 18.64 -16.98
C ARG A 354 12.52 17.44 -16.41
N TYR A 355 11.77 17.68 -15.36
CA TYR A 355 10.99 16.63 -14.71
C TYR A 355 9.58 17.11 -14.36
N ILE A 356 8.67 16.15 -14.24
CA ILE A 356 7.28 16.34 -13.83
C ILE A 356 7.05 15.54 -12.57
N ILE A 357 6.34 16.11 -11.59
CA ILE A 357 5.82 15.37 -10.43
C ILE A 357 4.30 15.27 -10.60
N PHE A 358 3.77 14.08 -10.40
CA PHE A 358 2.33 13.83 -10.37
C PHE A 358 1.65 14.71 -9.31
N ASP A 359 0.56 15.38 -9.71
CA ASP A 359 -0.21 16.27 -8.85
C ASP A 359 -1.62 15.69 -8.60
N SER A 360 -2.21 15.99 -7.45
CA SER A 360 -3.59 15.62 -7.10
C SER A 360 -4.64 16.33 -7.97
N ASP A 361 -4.31 17.50 -8.56
CA ASP A 361 -5.17 18.18 -9.54
C ASP A 361 -5.24 17.35 -10.84
N LYS A 362 -6.40 16.73 -11.07
CA LYS A 362 -6.63 15.82 -12.21
C LYS A 362 -6.42 16.48 -13.56
N GLU A 363 -6.85 17.73 -13.73
CA GLU A 363 -6.72 18.47 -14.99
C GLU A 363 -5.27 18.84 -15.28
N LYS A 364 -4.58 19.35 -14.28
CA LYS A 364 -3.15 19.67 -14.34
C LYS A 364 -2.32 18.44 -14.67
N THR A 365 -2.59 17.32 -13.99
CA THR A 365 -1.94 16.04 -14.27
C THR A 365 -2.22 15.54 -15.68
N ARG A 366 -3.46 15.65 -16.16
CA ARG A 366 -3.84 15.27 -17.53
C ARG A 366 -3.05 16.06 -18.57
N LEU A 367 -2.92 17.37 -18.40
CA LEU A 367 -2.15 18.22 -19.31
C LEU A 367 -0.65 17.90 -19.31
N LEU A 368 -0.06 17.71 -18.12
CA LEU A 368 1.35 17.31 -17.97
C LEU A 368 1.62 15.92 -18.54
N MET A 369 0.69 14.99 -18.39
CA MET A 369 0.78 13.65 -18.96
C MET A 369 0.68 13.70 -20.50
N ASN A 370 -0.19 14.53 -21.06
CA ASN A 370 -0.28 14.71 -22.52
C ASN A 370 1.03 15.30 -23.09
N LEU A 371 1.63 16.27 -22.40
CA LEU A 371 2.96 16.79 -22.74
C LEU A 371 4.01 15.67 -22.75
N PHE A 372 4.06 14.87 -21.66
CA PHE A 372 5.01 13.77 -21.52
C PHE A 372 4.79 12.67 -22.56
N ASN A 373 3.55 12.43 -22.96
CA ASN A 373 3.17 11.41 -23.94
C ASN A 373 3.33 11.85 -25.41
N ASN A 374 3.92 13.01 -25.68
CA ASN A 374 4.04 13.58 -27.02
C ASN A 374 2.68 13.87 -27.69
N ASP A 375 1.63 14.11 -26.88
CA ASP A 375 0.28 14.42 -27.36
C ASP A 375 -0.01 15.91 -27.22
N PHE A 376 0.58 16.71 -28.09
CA PHE A 376 0.47 18.17 -28.07
C PHE A 376 -0.90 18.68 -28.57
N ARG A 377 -1.74 17.81 -29.12
CA ARG A 377 -3.10 18.21 -29.54
C ARG A 377 -4.01 18.45 -28.34
N ASN A 378 -3.80 17.69 -27.27
CA ASN A 378 -4.62 17.66 -26.07
C ASN A 378 -4.06 18.48 -24.90
N ILE A 379 -3.22 19.49 -25.18
CA ILE A 379 -2.80 20.53 -24.23
C ILE A 379 -3.44 21.87 -24.58
N THR A 380 -3.38 22.87 -23.67
CA THR A 380 -4.00 24.18 -23.88
C THR A 380 -3.31 24.97 -25.01
N ASN A 381 -4.01 25.95 -25.59
CA ASN A 381 -3.41 26.79 -26.62
C ASN A 381 -2.25 27.63 -26.08
N GLU A 382 -2.35 28.07 -24.83
CA GLU A 382 -1.29 28.83 -24.18
C GLU A 382 -0.05 27.97 -23.95
N MET A 383 -0.21 26.71 -23.56
CA MET A 383 0.88 25.76 -23.47
C MET A 383 1.54 25.51 -24.84
N LYS A 384 0.75 25.38 -25.92
CA LYS A 384 1.28 25.20 -27.30
C LYS A 384 2.15 26.36 -27.75
N LYS A 385 1.77 27.59 -27.44
CA LYS A 385 2.55 28.81 -27.79
C LYS A 385 3.93 28.84 -27.09
N ALA A 386 4.02 28.28 -25.91
CA ALA A 386 5.25 28.25 -25.12
C ALA A 386 6.19 27.09 -25.49
N LEU A 387 5.74 26.12 -26.28
CA LEU A 387 6.58 25.01 -26.72
C LEU A 387 7.63 25.47 -27.75
N PRO A 388 8.81 24.82 -27.81
CA PRO A 388 9.79 25.08 -28.85
C PRO A 388 9.24 24.72 -30.23
N PRO A 389 9.80 25.27 -31.32
CA PRO A 389 9.46 24.87 -32.68
C PRO A 389 9.67 23.36 -32.87
N ASN A 390 8.68 22.67 -33.49
CA ASN A 390 8.70 21.23 -33.71
C ASN A 390 8.96 20.42 -32.43
N PRO A 391 8.10 20.53 -31.41
CA PRO A 391 8.31 19.87 -30.13
C PRO A 391 8.34 18.36 -30.29
N ASN A 392 9.30 17.70 -29.67
CA ASN A 392 9.45 16.24 -29.70
C ASN A 392 9.76 15.72 -28.30
N GLN A 393 8.94 14.77 -27.84
CA GLN A 393 9.08 14.15 -26.51
C GLN A 393 9.36 12.64 -26.59
N LEU A 394 9.59 12.07 -27.76
CA LEU A 394 9.74 10.62 -27.94
C LEU A 394 10.87 10.02 -27.07
N TYR A 395 11.94 10.76 -26.87
CA TYR A 395 13.11 10.33 -26.08
C TYR A 395 13.31 11.16 -24.79
N GLY A 396 12.29 11.90 -24.36
CA GLY A 396 12.37 12.68 -23.11
C GLY A 396 12.98 14.08 -23.28
N ASN A 397 13.00 14.63 -24.49
CA ASN A 397 13.64 15.91 -24.79
C ASN A 397 13.00 17.09 -24.05
N LEU A 398 11.65 17.11 -23.94
CA LEU A 398 10.91 18.17 -23.23
C LEU A 398 10.83 17.87 -21.74
N ALA A 399 10.54 16.61 -21.37
CA ALA A 399 10.44 16.16 -19.99
C ALA A 399 11.12 14.79 -19.86
N LYS A 400 12.30 14.75 -19.27
CA LYS A 400 13.09 13.51 -19.11
C LYS A 400 12.47 12.56 -18.09
N ILE A 401 11.93 13.09 -17.00
CA ILE A 401 11.51 12.32 -15.85
C ILE A 401 10.03 12.60 -15.56
N PHE A 402 9.27 11.53 -15.25
CA PHE A 402 7.95 11.61 -14.64
C PHE A 402 7.97 10.91 -13.28
N CYS A 403 7.73 11.66 -12.20
CA CYS A 403 7.74 11.16 -10.83
C CYS A 403 6.32 10.88 -10.37
N ILE A 404 6.08 9.71 -9.79
CA ILE A 404 4.78 9.34 -9.22
C ILE A 404 4.93 8.77 -7.82
N THR A 405 3.87 8.91 -7.05
CA THR A 405 3.66 8.23 -5.78
C THR A 405 2.55 7.17 -5.92
N GLN A 406 2.03 6.70 -4.82
CA GLN A 406 0.93 5.75 -4.81
C GLN A 406 -0.30 6.25 -5.59
N SER A 407 -0.69 7.51 -5.42
CA SER A 407 -1.83 8.12 -6.13
C SER A 407 -1.64 8.12 -7.65
N GLY A 408 -0.41 8.24 -8.15
CA GLY A 408 -0.07 8.11 -9.57
C GLY A 408 0.03 6.66 -10.05
N ALA A 409 0.07 5.68 -9.14
CA ALA A 409 0.09 4.27 -9.51
C ALA A 409 -1.23 3.81 -10.15
N GLU A 410 -2.31 4.59 -10.04
CA GLU A 410 -3.60 4.32 -10.65
C GLU A 410 -4.03 5.47 -11.59
N GLY A 411 -4.78 5.15 -12.64
CA GLY A 411 -5.39 6.15 -13.54
C GLY A 411 -4.49 6.80 -14.59
N ILE A 412 -3.16 6.64 -14.58
CA ILE A 412 -2.27 7.21 -15.60
C ILE A 412 -1.82 6.20 -16.64
N SER A 413 -1.43 6.69 -17.81
CA SER A 413 -0.85 5.91 -18.90
C SER A 413 0.29 6.70 -19.53
N LEU A 414 1.51 6.21 -19.41
CA LEU A 414 2.70 6.85 -19.93
C LEU A 414 3.17 6.15 -21.21
N LYS A 415 3.68 6.94 -22.17
CA LYS A 415 4.21 6.46 -23.44
C LYS A 415 5.73 6.65 -23.51
N ASN A 416 6.37 5.79 -24.28
CA ASN A 416 7.78 5.87 -24.62
C ASN A 416 8.76 5.89 -23.41
N VAL A 417 8.33 5.29 -22.28
CA VAL A 417 9.15 5.20 -21.08
C VAL A 417 10.23 4.12 -21.29
N ARG A 418 11.50 4.48 -21.16
CA ARG A 418 12.63 3.54 -21.37
C ARG A 418 13.17 2.95 -20.07
N ARG A 419 13.02 3.67 -18.95
CA ARG A 419 13.43 3.19 -17.62
C ARG A 419 12.35 3.43 -16.59
N VAL A 420 12.14 2.44 -15.71
CA VAL A 420 11.31 2.55 -14.51
C VAL A 420 12.21 2.38 -13.30
N LEU A 421 12.30 3.40 -12.45
CA LEU A 421 13.14 3.44 -11.27
C LEU A 421 12.28 3.34 -10.02
N LEU A 422 12.40 2.24 -9.28
CA LEU A 422 11.68 1.97 -8.05
C LEU A 422 12.59 2.35 -6.87
N VAL A 423 12.37 3.52 -6.29
CA VAL A 423 13.25 4.13 -5.28
C VAL A 423 13.42 3.22 -4.06
N GLU A 424 12.33 2.60 -3.61
CA GLU A 424 12.37 1.64 -2.51
C GLU A 424 11.52 0.39 -2.81
N PRO A 425 11.85 -0.76 -2.22
CA PRO A 425 11.02 -1.94 -2.30
C PRO A 425 9.70 -1.75 -1.54
N PHE A 426 8.67 -2.44 -1.99
CA PHE A 426 7.37 -2.45 -1.34
C PHE A 426 6.98 -3.89 -0.98
N TRP A 427 6.36 -4.08 0.17
CA TRP A 427 5.97 -5.38 0.72
C TRP A 427 4.94 -6.16 -0.12
N ASN A 428 4.27 -5.47 -1.06
CA ASN A 428 3.30 -6.06 -1.99
C ASN A 428 3.75 -5.83 -3.44
N ASN A 429 4.17 -6.91 -4.10
CA ASN A 429 4.62 -6.85 -5.49
C ASN A 429 3.53 -6.43 -6.48
N VAL A 430 2.23 -6.62 -6.15
CA VAL A 430 1.13 -6.19 -7.02
C VAL A 430 1.18 -4.68 -7.26
N ARG A 431 1.49 -3.89 -6.23
CA ARG A 431 1.67 -2.44 -6.40
C ARG A 431 2.83 -2.10 -7.33
N ILE A 432 3.95 -2.77 -7.16
CA ILE A 432 5.12 -2.58 -8.04
C ILE A 432 4.77 -2.96 -9.50
N GLU A 433 4.05 -4.05 -9.70
CA GLU A 433 3.57 -4.45 -11.03
C GLU A 433 2.57 -3.46 -11.62
N GLN A 434 1.71 -2.85 -10.80
CA GLN A 434 0.83 -1.76 -11.23
C GLN A 434 1.63 -0.53 -11.70
N VAL A 435 2.65 -0.12 -10.96
CA VAL A 435 3.56 0.99 -11.35
C VAL A 435 4.26 0.68 -12.67
N ILE A 436 4.86 -0.50 -12.79
CA ILE A 436 5.53 -0.93 -14.03
C ILE A 436 4.51 -0.94 -15.18
N GLY A 437 3.29 -1.41 -14.92
CA GLY A 437 2.18 -1.42 -15.89
C GLY A 437 1.77 -0.02 -16.39
N ARG A 438 2.18 1.08 -15.73
CA ARG A 438 1.96 2.45 -16.27
C ARG A 438 2.86 2.77 -17.45
N ALA A 439 4.05 2.18 -17.48
CA ALA A 439 5.00 2.31 -18.58
C ALA A 439 4.82 1.24 -19.67
N ILE A 440 4.17 0.10 -19.34
CA ILE A 440 4.05 -1.08 -20.22
C ILE A 440 2.57 -1.28 -20.56
N ARG A 441 2.08 -0.58 -21.57
CA ARG A 441 0.72 -0.72 -22.05
C ARG A 441 0.69 -1.06 -23.53
N SER A 442 -0.43 -1.57 -24.00
CA SER A 442 -0.65 -1.78 -25.43
C SER A 442 -0.40 -0.49 -26.20
N CYS A 443 0.40 -0.56 -27.26
CA CYS A 443 0.79 0.54 -28.14
C CYS A 443 1.53 1.70 -27.44
N SER A 444 2.01 1.52 -26.21
CA SER A 444 2.69 2.61 -25.49
C SER A 444 4.02 3.03 -26.13
N HIS A 445 4.66 2.17 -26.91
CA HIS A 445 5.94 2.41 -27.56
C HIS A 445 5.86 2.38 -29.09
N GLU A 446 4.65 2.43 -29.63
CA GLU A 446 4.41 2.32 -31.09
C GLU A 446 5.16 3.40 -31.90
N ALA A 447 5.28 4.60 -31.33
CA ALA A 447 5.96 5.73 -31.97
C ALA A 447 7.50 5.56 -32.05
N LEU A 448 8.07 4.61 -31.28
CA LEU A 448 9.52 4.33 -31.30
C LEU A 448 9.86 3.27 -32.36
N PRO A 449 11.09 3.28 -32.88
CA PRO A 449 11.63 2.19 -33.70
C PRO A 449 11.58 0.85 -32.96
N LYS A 450 11.39 -0.27 -33.66
CA LYS A 450 11.28 -1.61 -33.05
C LYS A 450 12.38 -1.95 -32.03
N PRO A 451 13.68 -1.67 -32.27
CA PRO A 451 14.75 -1.94 -31.30
C PRO A 451 14.60 -1.16 -29.99
N ASP A 452 13.94 -0.01 -30.03
CA ASP A 452 13.74 0.89 -28.88
C ASP A 452 12.47 0.59 -28.07
N ARG A 453 11.64 -0.34 -28.52
CA ARG A 453 10.38 -0.74 -27.83
C ARG A 453 10.67 -1.66 -26.65
N ASN A 454 11.46 -1.19 -25.71
CA ASN A 454 11.79 -1.94 -24.50
C ASN A 454 11.82 -1.03 -23.27
N VAL A 455 11.60 -1.65 -22.12
CA VAL A 455 11.58 -0.98 -20.80
C VAL A 455 12.51 -1.73 -19.86
N GLN A 456 13.48 -1.02 -19.26
CA GLN A 456 14.37 -1.52 -18.23
C GLN A 456 13.87 -1.08 -16.85
N VAL A 457 13.65 -2.03 -15.95
CA VAL A 457 13.25 -1.76 -14.57
C VAL A 457 14.46 -1.81 -13.64
N PHE A 458 14.59 -0.82 -12.76
CA PHE A 458 15.60 -0.76 -11.70
C PHE A 458 14.92 -0.76 -10.33
N SER A 459 15.45 -1.53 -9.41
CA SER A 459 15.02 -1.55 -8.00
C SER A 459 16.22 -1.28 -7.11
N TYR A 460 16.12 -0.25 -6.25
CA TYR A 460 17.21 0.19 -5.38
C TYR A 460 17.03 -0.38 -3.99
N ILE A 461 18.08 -1.02 -3.47
CA ILE A 461 18.06 -1.75 -2.21
C ILE A 461 19.28 -1.32 -1.40
N MET A 462 19.03 -0.74 -0.23
CA MET A 462 20.11 -0.46 0.73
C MET A 462 20.47 -1.73 1.48
N LYS A 463 21.77 -1.98 1.64
CA LYS A 463 22.31 -3.11 2.38
C LYS A 463 23.20 -2.65 3.52
N LEU A 464 23.15 -3.36 4.63
CA LEU A 464 24.10 -3.18 5.72
C LEU A 464 25.44 -3.82 5.40
N THR A 465 26.53 -3.18 5.82
CA THR A 465 27.86 -3.80 5.73
C THR A 465 28.08 -4.80 6.88
N PRO A 466 28.94 -5.81 6.73
CA PRO A 466 29.25 -6.75 7.83
C PRO A 466 29.69 -6.05 9.12
N LYS A 467 30.46 -4.95 9.00
CA LYS A 467 30.90 -4.14 10.14
C LYS A 467 29.73 -3.49 10.86
N GLN A 468 28.75 -2.95 10.11
CA GLN A 468 27.55 -2.33 10.67
C GLN A 468 26.67 -3.37 11.36
N ILE A 469 26.49 -4.54 10.80
CA ILE A 469 25.72 -5.64 11.40
C ILE A 469 26.35 -6.02 12.76
N GLN A 470 27.66 -6.22 12.80
CA GLN A 470 28.37 -6.58 14.03
C GLN A 470 28.38 -5.48 15.10
N SER A 471 28.21 -4.22 14.69
CA SER A 471 28.23 -3.07 15.61
C SER A 471 26.91 -2.86 16.39
N ASP A 472 25.80 -3.45 15.96
CA ASP A 472 24.49 -3.33 16.62
C ASP A 472 23.84 -4.70 16.83
N TYR A 473 24.05 -5.26 18.03
CA TYR A 473 23.49 -6.56 18.43
C TYR A 473 21.96 -6.63 18.31
N THR A 474 21.27 -5.51 18.48
CA THR A 474 19.81 -5.46 18.41
C THR A 474 19.33 -5.70 16.96
N ILE A 475 19.99 -5.07 15.99
CA ILE A 475 19.71 -5.27 14.56
C ILE A 475 20.12 -6.68 14.13
N GLU A 476 21.29 -7.16 14.56
CA GLU A 476 21.76 -8.52 14.26
C GLU A 476 20.74 -9.56 14.72
N ARG A 477 20.26 -9.46 15.95
CA ARG A 477 19.32 -10.42 16.55
C ARG A 477 17.91 -10.34 15.97
N ASN A 478 17.32 -9.12 15.87
CA ASN A 478 15.92 -8.97 15.51
C ASN A 478 15.71 -8.98 13.98
N ASP A 479 16.66 -8.42 13.23
CA ASP A 479 16.56 -8.31 11.77
C ASP A 479 17.44 -9.31 11.02
N LYS A 480 18.13 -10.19 11.75
CA LYS A 480 19.04 -11.21 11.17
C LYS A 480 20.10 -10.57 10.24
N GLY A 481 20.55 -9.36 10.57
CA GLY A 481 21.52 -8.61 9.79
C GLY A 481 20.98 -8.04 8.47
N LEU A 482 19.69 -8.06 8.24
CA LEU A 482 19.06 -7.49 7.04
C LEU A 482 18.68 -6.03 7.26
N SER A 483 18.87 -5.21 6.25
CA SER A 483 18.29 -3.88 6.21
C SER A 483 16.77 -3.94 6.07
N THR A 484 16.08 -2.83 6.32
CA THR A 484 14.64 -2.75 6.08
C THR A 484 14.28 -2.99 4.62
N ASP A 485 15.07 -2.46 3.67
CA ASP A 485 14.84 -2.69 2.24
C ASP A 485 14.96 -4.18 1.88
N GLU A 486 16.01 -4.87 2.38
CA GLU A 486 16.20 -6.30 2.16
C GLU A 486 15.07 -7.13 2.76
N HIS A 487 14.67 -6.79 4.00
CA HIS A 487 13.59 -7.49 4.69
C HIS A 487 12.25 -7.38 3.93
N ILE A 488 11.90 -6.17 3.48
CA ILE A 488 10.67 -5.92 2.72
C ILE A 488 10.71 -6.65 1.38
N LEU A 489 11.84 -6.58 0.66
CA LEU A 489 12.01 -7.27 -0.62
C LEU A 489 11.85 -8.80 -0.44
N MET A 490 12.51 -9.39 0.55
CA MET A 490 12.41 -10.82 0.84
C MET A 490 10.97 -11.23 1.18
N THR A 491 10.26 -10.42 1.97
CA THR A 491 8.85 -10.64 2.30
C THR A 491 7.97 -10.58 1.05
N ALA A 492 8.20 -9.60 0.17
CA ALA A 492 7.47 -9.45 -1.09
C ALA A 492 7.72 -10.63 -2.06
N GLU A 493 8.96 -11.12 -2.14
CA GLU A 493 9.31 -12.27 -2.99
C GLU A 493 8.68 -13.58 -2.48
N LYS A 494 8.64 -13.80 -1.17
CA LYS A 494 7.93 -14.93 -0.57
C LYS A 494 6.43 -14.90 -0.91
N LYS A 495 5.78 -13.73 -0.72
CA LYS A 495 4.37 -13.54 -1.10
C LYS A 495 4.15 -13.80 -2.58
N LYS A 496 5.00 -13.25 -3.44
CA LYS A 496 4.92 -13.44 -4.89
C LYS A 496 4.99 -14.90 -5.29
N THR A 497 5.84 -15.70 -4.66
CA THR A 497 5.95 -17.15 -4.92
C THR A 497 4.62 -17.85 -4.66
N ILE A 498 3.94 -17.54 -3.56
CA ILE A 498 2.64 -18.12 -3.22
C ILE A 498 1.55 -17.64 -4.15
N ILE A 499 1.49 -16.33 -4.42
CA ILE A 499 0.51 -15.74 -5.36
C ILE A 499 0.67 -16.36 -6.75
N ASN A 500 1.91 -16.53 -7.24
CA ASN A 500 2.17 -17.14 -8.53
C ASN A 500 1.69 -18.61 -8.61
N LYS A 501 1.78 -19.36 -7.51
CA LYS A 501 1.21 -20.72 -7.46
C LYS A 501 -0.30 -20.70 -7.64
N PHE A 502 -1.00 -19.81 -6.90
CA PHE A 502 -2.46 -19.67 -7.07
C PHE A 502 -2.83 -19.17 -8.48
N LEU A 503 -2.11 -18.20 -9.02
CA LEU A 503 -2.33 -17.74 -10.40
C LEU A 503 -2.12 -18.85 -11.43
N ASN A 504 -1.13 -19.71 -11.25
CA ASN A 504 -0.92 -20.85 -12.14
C ASN A 504 -2.06 -21.86 -12.02
N MET A 505 -2.57 -22.12 -10.82
CA MET A 505 -3.76 -22.97 -10.63
C MET A 505 -5.01 -22.36 -11.30
N LEU A 506 -5.23 -21.04 -11.15
CA LEU A 506 -6.31 -20.32 -11.82
C LEU A 506 -6.21 -20.45 -13.35
N LYS A 507 -5.01 -20.26 -13.90
CA LYS A 507 -4.76 -20.43 -15.35
C LYS A 507 -5.04 -21.84 -15.80
N SER A 508 -4.55 -22.84 -15.05
CA SER A 508 -4.71 -24.27 -15.38
C SER A 508 -6.17 -24.71 -15.32
N ALA A 509 -6.93 -24.20 -14.34
CA ALA A 509 -8.33 -24.56 -14.11
C ALA A 509 -9.33 -23.67 -14.86
N SER A 510 -8.87 -22.66 -15.63
CA SER A 510 -9.77 -21.85 -16.45
C SER A 510 -10.48 -22.72 -17.48
N PHE A 511 -11.80 -22.47 -17.69
CA PHE A 511 -12.61 -23.30 -18.61
C PHE A 511 -12.17 -23.19 -20.07
N ASP A 512 -11.51 -22.08 -20.43
CA ASP A 512 -10.97 -21.78 -21.75
C ASP A 512 -9.45 -22.07 -21.87
N CYS A 513 -8.86 -22.70 -20.86
CA CYS A 513 -7.44 -23.01 -20.81
C CYS A 513 -6.93 -23.73 -22.08
N VAL A 514 -7.65 -24.72 -22.55
CA VAL A 514 -7.25 -25.49 -23.73
C VAL A 514 -7.28 -24.62 -24.99
N ILE A 515 -8.29 -23.77 -25.14
CA ILE A 515 -8.45 -22.82 -26.25
C ILE A 515 -7.27 -21.86 -26.32
N HIS A 516 -6.90 -21.33 -25.17
CA HIS A 516 -5.85 -20.30 -25.02
C HIS A 516 -4.49 -20.87 -24.59
N SER A 517 -4.32 -22.19 -24.64
CA SER A 517 -3.11 -22.86 -24.13
C SER A 517 -1.81 -22.36 -24.78
N LYS A 518 -1.84 -21.99 -26.05
CA LYS A 518 -0.66 -21.43 -26.75
C LYS A 518 -0.27 -20.04 -26.28
N GLN A 519 -1.28 -19.19 -26.00
CA GLN A 519 -1.09 -17.81 -25.53
C GLN A 519 -0.79 -17.79 -24.03
N ASN A 520 -1.40 -18.69 -23.26
CA ASN A 520 -1.26 -18.74 -21.81
C ASN A 520 -0.05 -19.54 -21.33
N LYS A 521 0.66 -20.23 -22.25
CA LYS A 521 1.91 -20.90 -21.89
C LYS A 521 2.86 -19.89 -21.23
N PRO A 522 3.10 -20.00 -19.94
CA PRO A 522 4.23 -19.29 -19.35
C PRO A 522 5.51 -19.82 -19.99
N LEU A 523 6.60 -19.09 -19.86
CA LEU A 523 7.94 -19.47 -20.35
C LEU A 523 8.45 -20.84 -19.82
N ALA A 524 7.69 -21.53 -18.96
CA ALA A 524 8.00 -22.87 -18.45
C ALA A 524 7.32 -23.96 -19.30
N ASN A 525 8.10 -24.92 -19.75
CA ASN A 525 7.70 -25.98 -20.69
C ASN A 525 6.61 -26.95 -20.19
N ASP A 526 6.18 -26.89 -18.92
CA ASP A 526 5.31 -27.91 -18.30
C ASP A 526 3.89 -27.44 -17.98
N PHE A 527 3.43 -26.31 -18.55
CA PHE A 527 2.07 -25.86 -18.31
C PHE A 527 1.04 -26.80 -18.93
N LYS A 528 0.18 -27.39 -18.09
CA LYS A 528 -0.92 -28.26 -18.48
C LYS A 528 -2.24 -27.70 -17.97
N CYS A 529 -3.26 -27.75 -18.84
CA CYS A 529 -4.61 -27.44 -18.39
C CYS A 529 -5.09 -28.54 -17.43
N TYR A 530 -5.77 -28.11 -16.38
CA TYR A 530 -6.37 -29.03 -15.43
C TYR A 530 -7.50 -29.79 -16.07
N SER A 531 -7.51 -31.12 -15.92
CA SER A 531 -8.58 -31.98 -16.35
C SER A 531 -9.14 -32.72 -15.13
N TRP A 532 -10.44 -32.58 -14.92
CA TRP A 532 -11.16 -33.39 -13.96
C TRP A 532 -11.46 -34.73 -14.58
N ALA A 533 -10.84 -35.77 -14.05
CA ALA A 533 -11.23 -37.14 -14.43
C ALA A 533 -12.61 -37.41 -13.81
N LEU A 534 -13.64 -37.48 -14.66
CA LEU A 534 -14.93 -37.98 -14.24
C LEU A 534 -14.69 -39.38 -13.67
N GLY A 535 -15.19 -39.62 -12.45
CA GLY A 535 -15.18 -40.95 -11.85
C GLY A 535 -15.93 -41.95 -12.72
N VAL A 536 -15.92 -43.23 -12.33
CA VAL A 536 -16.61 -44.33 -13.04
C VAL A 536 -18.10 -44.03 -13.22
N ASN A 537 -18.67 -43.17 -12.39
CA ASN A 537 -20.04 -42.69 -12.49
C ASN A 537 -20.06 -41.26 -13.08
N TYR A 538 -20.70 -41.13 -14.26
CA TYR A 538 -20.94 -39.83 -14.92
C TYR A 538 -21.68 -38.82 -14.07
N ASN A 539 -22.22 -39.22 -12.92
CA ASN A 539 -22.96 -38.38 -11.96
C ASN A 539 -22.08 -37.80 -10.84
N ASP A 540 -20.76 -38.10 -10.81
CA ASP A 540 -19.88 -37.56 -9.82
C ASP A 540 -19.68 -36.07 -10.05
N LEU A 541 -20.15 -35.25 -9.11
CA LEU A 541 -19.94 -33.82 -9.11
C LEU A 541 -18.45 -33.49 -8.91
N ALA A 542 -17.94 -32.48 -9.60
CA ALA A 542 -16.57 -32.05 -9.44
C ALA A 542 -16.30 -31.62 -7.98
N TYR A 543 -17.31 -31.10 -7.28
CA TYR A 543 -17.28 -30.70 -5.87
C TYR A 543 -18.67 -30.75 -5.24
N THR A 544 -18.70 -30.87 -3.91
CA THR A 544 -19.93 -30.83 -3.11
C THR A 544 -20.29 -29.39 -2.72
N ASN A 545 -21.47 -29.18 -2.16
CA ASN A 545 -21.90 -27.86 -1.66
C ASN A 545 -21.03 -27.36 -0.48
N ASN A 546 -20.33 -28.26 0.20
CA ASN A 546 -19.53 -27.95 1.37
C ASN A 546 -18.07 -28.31 1.16
N ILE A 547 -17.16 -27.32 1.26
CA ILE A 547 -15.72 -27.52 1.10
C ILE A 547 -15.14 -28.49 2.16
N SER A 548 -15.72 -28.54 3.36
CA SER A 548 -15.26 -29.45 4.41
C SER A 548 -15.45 -30.92 4.05
N ASP A 549 -16.49 -31.23 3.29
CA ASP A 549 -16.78 -32.60 2.88
C ASP A 549 -15.84 -33.01 1.73
N ASP A 550 -15.61 -32.13 0.75
CA ASP A 550 -14.62 -32.36 -0.28
C ASP A 550 -13.22 -32.55 0.33
N TYR A 551 -12.85 -31.75 1.33
CA TYR A 551 -11.57 -31.88 2.02
C TYR A 551 -11.43 -33.23 2.74
N LYS A 552 -12.49 -33.71 3.41
CA LYS A 552 -12.49 -35.03 4.06
C LYS A 552 -12.34 -36.15 3.04
N ILE A 553 -13.06 -36.08 1.92
CA ILE A 553 -12.98 -37.07 0.83
C ILE A 553 -11.55 -37.11 0.27
N MET A 554 -10.93 -35.96 -0.01
CA MET A 554 -9.56 -35.91 -0.51
C MET A 554 -8.56 -36.44 0.50
N LYS A 555 -8.70 -36.09 1.78
CA LYS A 555 -7.83 -36.60 2.85
C LYS A 555 -7.95 -38.11 2.97
N HIS A 556 -9.14 -38.65 2.84
CA HIS A 556 -9.38 -40.09 2.86
C HIS A 556 -8.74 -40.78 1.65
N LYS A 557 -8.93 -40.27 0.42
CA LYS A 557 -8.25 -40.76 -0.77
C LYS A 557 -6.73 -40.75 -0.65
N ASN A 558 -6.15 -39.65 -0.19
CA ASN A 558 -4.71 -39.52 0.01
C ASN A 558 -4.16 -40.50 1.06
N MET A 559 -4.92 -40.78 2.13
CA MET A 559 -4.54 -41.80 3.11
C MET A 559 -4.57 -43.21 2.52
N GLN A 560 -5.58 -43.52 1.66
CA GLN A 560 -5.66 -44.81 0.98
C GLN A 560 -4.50 -44.99 -0.02
N VAL A 561 -4.18 -43.95 -0.80
CA VAL A 561 -3.02 -43.96 -1.71
C VAL A 561 -1.71 -44.19 -0.95
N LYS A 562 -1.51 -43.54 0.19
CA LYS A 562 -0.32 -43.77 1.04
C LYS A 562 -0.26 -45.19 1.60
N LYS A 563 -1.41 -45.79 1.94
CA LYS A 563 -1.47 -47.20 2.37
C LYS A 563 -1.10 -48.16 1.23
N VAL A 564 -1.60 -47.89 0.04
CA VAL A 564 -1.32 -48.71 -1.14
C VAL A 564 0.13 -48.61 -1.59
N ASN A 565 0.77 -47.46 -1.47
CA ASN A 565 2.21 -47.33 -1.77
C ASN A 565 3.10 -48.23 -0.87
N LYS A 566 2.57 -48.76 0.23
CA LYS A 566 3.22 -49.80 1.05
C LYS A 566 2.83 -51.24 0.66
N GLY A 567 1.83 -51.40 -0.20
CA GLY A 567 1.38 -52.67 -0.73
C GLY A 567 2.19 -53.12 -1.92
N ARG A 568 2.25 -54.42 -2.18
CA ARG A 568 2.85 -55.00 -3.38
C ARG A 568 1.76 -55.49 -4.34
N VAL A 569 2.02 -55.36 -5.64
CA VAL A 569 1.14 -55.95 -6.67
C VAL A 569 1.48 -57.44 -6.72
N VAL A 570 0.47 -58.28 -6.57
CA VAL A 570 0.59 -59.74 -6.62
C VAL A 570 -0.32 -60.35 -7.68
N MET A 571 0.08 -61.45 -8.26
CA MET A 571 -0.72 -62.23 -9.18
C MET A 571 -1.28 -63.47 -8.48
N LYS A 572 -2.61 -63.63 -8.45
CA LYS A 572 -3.27 -64.83 -7.96
C LYS A 572 -4.35 -65.29 -8.93
N LYS A 573 -4.37 -66.57 -9.25
CA LYS A 573 -5.37 -67.16 -10.19
C LYS A 573 -5.50 -66.40 -11.50
N GLY A 574 -4.38 -65.83 -12.00
CA GLY A 574 -4.37 -65.05 -13.24
C GLY A 574 -4.79 -63.58 -13.14
N ASN A 575 -5.26 -63.12 -11.99
CA ASN A 575 -5.66 -61.71 -11.75
C ASN A 575 -4.62 -60.94 -10.91
N LYS A 576 -4.55 -59.62 -11.14
CA LYS A 576 -3.69 -58.70 -10.36
C LYS A 576 -4.45 -58.20 -9.13
N PHE A 577 -3.80 -58.24 -7.99
CA PHE A 577 -4.31 -57.73 -6.72
C PHE A 577 -3.25 -56.88 -6.05
N ILE A 578 -3.67 -56.01 -5.16
CA ILE A 578 -2.81 -55.28 -4.24
C ILE A 578 -2.83 -56.01 -2.90
N GLU A 579 -1.69 -56.53 -2.49
CA GLU A 579 -1.52 -57.12 -1.15
C GLU A 579 -1.04 -56.03 -0.16
N LEU A 580 -1.82 -55.80 0.88
CA LEU A 580 -1.52 -54.87 1.95
C LEU A 580 -1.96 -55.45 3.28
N GLU A 581 -1.04 -55.58 4.27
CA GLU A 581 -1.32 -56.09 5.60
C GLU A 581 -2.04 -57.46 5.59
N ASN A 582 -1.57 -58.39 4.73
CA ASN A 582 -2.13 -59.74 4.51
C ASN A 582 -3.58 -59.77 4.00
N LYS A 583 -4.09 -58.65 3.44
CA LYS A 583 -5.37 -58.56 2.75
C LYS A 583 -5.13 -58.26 1.29
N TYR A 584 -6.05 -58.75 0.46
CA TYR A 584 -6.00 -58.55 -1.00
C TYR A 584 -7.08 -57.55 -1.43
N TYR A 585 -6.74 -56.67 -2.36
CA TYR A 585 -7.64 -55.66 -2.88
C TYR A 585 -7.59 -55.70 -4.40
N ASP A 586 -8.74 -55.43 -5.06
CA ASP A 586 -8.81 -55.40 -6.51
C ASP A 586 -7.91 -54.33 -7.13
N TYR A 587 -7.02 -54.77 -8.01
CA TYR A 587 -6.04 -53.91 -8.67
C TYR A 587 -6.68 -52.90 -9.63
N PHE A 588 -7.71 -53.33 -10.38
CA PHE A 588 -8.35 -52.48 -11.38
C PHE A 588 -9.23 -51.41 -10.74
N SER A 589 -9.96 -51.74 -9.67
CA SER A 589 -10.71 -50.75 -8.89
C SER A 589 -9.80 -49.70 -8.32
N TYR A 590 -8.59 -50.06 -7.89
CA TYR A 590 -7.63 -49.10 -7.43
C TYR A 590 -7.08 -48.20 -8.54
N ILE A 591 -6.67 -48.77 -9.67
CA ILE A 591 -6.11 -47.98 -10.78
C ILE A 591 -7.14 -47.06 -11.40
N ASN A 592 -8.39 -47.54 -11.56
CA ASN A 592 -9.45 -46.80 -12.25
C ASN A 592 -10.14 -45.76 -11.34
N ALA A 593 -10.30 -46.06 -10.06
CA ALA A 593 -11.08 -45.21 -9.13
C ALA A 593 -10.34 -44.80 -7.86
N GLY A 594 -9.12 -45.27 -7.62
CA GLY A 594 -8.35 -45.02 -6.39
C GLY A 594 -8.99 -45.64 -5.14
N ILE A 595 -9.86 -46.65 -5.30
CA ILE A 595 -10.60 -47.28 -4.21
C ILE A 595 -10.00 -48.66 -3.92
N LEU A 596 -9.74 -48.95 -2.64
CA LEU A 596 -9.35 -50.28 -2.18
C LEU A 596 -10.61 -51.11 -1.93
N VAL A 597 -10.97 -51.95 -2.90
CA VAL A 597 -12.07 -52.92 -2.76
C VAL A 597 -11.49 -54.23 -2.24
N PRO A 598 -11.86 -54.67 -1.01
CA PRO A 598 -11.37 -55.93 -0.47
C PRO A 598 -11.85 -57.11 -1.32
N GLU A 599 -10.95 -58.06 -1.59
CA GLU A 599 -11.26 -59.30 -2.28
C GLU A 599 -10.91 -60.50 -1.38
N ASN A 600 -11.86 -61.39 -1.23
CA ASN A 600 -11.66 -62.69 -0.57
C ASN A 600 -11.08 -63.67 -1.56
N ILE A 601 -9.78 -63.91 -1.55
CA ILE A 601 -9.07 -64.78 -2.47
C ILE A 601 -8.76 -66.14 -1.87
#